data_9a258227e63217ff2202bd5174544424
#
_entry.id   9a258227e63217ff2202bd5174544424
#
_cell.length_a   1.000
_cell.length_b   1.000
_cell.length_c   1.000
_cell.angle_alpha   90.00
_cell.angle_beta   90.00
_cell.angle_gamma   90.00
#
_symmetry.space_group_name_H-M   'P 1'
#
loop_
_entity.id
_entity.type
_entity.pdbx_description
1 polymer ?
#
loop_
_entity_poly.entity_id
_entity_poly.type
_entity_poly.pdbx_seq_one_letter_code
_entity_poly.pdbx_strand_id
1 'polypeptide(L)'
;RMYSQAVRDGDETARREVAEETGIDARAPGCALIDWALENVYDIWPQWLHRYAPGITRNRERVFGLCVPAAAPVVLSPREHDAFEWLSWRRAAERCFSASNAEACLLLPRFVEAGVGAGAKVRTR
;
A
#
# COMPACT_ATOMS: atom_id res chain seq x y z
N ARG A 1 0.08 -15.38 5.64
CA ARG A 1 -0.16 -13.95 5.86
C ARG A 1 0.04 -13.19 4.57
N MET A 2 -0.71 -12.18 4.41
CA MET A 2 -0.66 -11.33 3.22
C MET A 2 -0.48 -9.89 3.62
N TYR A 3 0.16 -9.10 2.76
CA TYR A 3 0.52 -7.71 3.05
C TYR A 3 0.01 -6.79 1.95
N SER A 4 -0.50 -5.65 2.34
CA SER A 4 -0.88 -4.57 1.45
C SER A 4 -0.14 -3.32 1.89
N GLN A 5 0.30 -2.55 0.94
CA GLN A 5 0.94 -1.28 1.16
C GLN A 5 -0.11 -0.18 1.11
N ALA A 6 -0.06 0.71 2.08
CA ALA A 6 -0.77 1.97 2.05
C ALA A 6 0.23 3.10 2.21
N VAL A 7 -0.01 4.16 1.51
CA VAL A 7 0.92 5.28 1.44
C VAL A 7 0.17 6.54 1.79
N ARG A 8 0.30 7.05 3.00
CA ARG A 8 -0.05 8.43 3.36
C ARG A 8 0.11 8.78 4.85
N ASP A 9 -0.43 9.92 5.23
CA ASP A 9 -0.26 10.66 6.47
C ASP A 9 -0.87 9.99 7.70
N GLY A 10 -0.19 9.05 8.32
CA GLY A 10 -0.56 8.48 9.60
C GLY A 10 -1.49 7.27 9.52
N ASP A 11 -1.62 6.59 10.64
CA ASP A 11 -2.28 5.29 10.77
C ASP A 11 -3.78 5.32 10.43
N GLU A 12 -4.49 6.36 10.85
CA GLU A 12 -5.92 6.47 10.59
C GLU A 12 -6.21 6.65 9.10
N THR A 13 -5.42 7.45 8.41
CA THR A 13 -5.55 7.63 6.97
C THR A 13 -5.27 6.32 6.24
N ALA A 14 -4.23 5.60 6.63
CA ALA A 14 -3.89 4.30 6.06
C ALA A 14 -5.02 3.29 6.24
N ARG A 15 -5.61 3.21 7.45
CA ARG A 15 -6.74 2.31 7.73
C ARG A 15 -7.97 2.65 6.93
N ARG A 16 -8.27 3.93 6.82
CA ARG A 16 -9.41 4.40 6.03
C ARG A 16 -9.24 4.06 4.55
N GLU A 17 -8.09 4.34 3.98
CA GLU A 17 -7.81 4.05 2.57
C GLU A 17 -7.86 2.56 2.26
N VAL A 18 -7.31 1.73 3.14
CA VAL A 18 -7.40 0.27 2.99
C VAL A 18 -8.85 -0.19 2.99
N ALA A 19 -9.67 0.32 3.90
CA ALA A 19 -11.10 -0.02 3.94
C ALA A 19 -11.83 0.42 2.68
N GLU A 20 -11.58 1.61 2.20
CA GLU A 20 -12.20 2.14 0.98
C GLU A 20 -11.79 1.34 -0.26
N GLU A 21 -10.52 0.99 -0.37
CA GLU A 21 -9.97 0.33 -1.55
C GLU A 21 -10.19 -1.18 -1.57
N THR A 22 -10.23 -1.82 -0.43
CA THR A 22 -10.22 -3.30 -0.33
C THR A 22 -11.33 -3.89 0.50
N GLY A 23 -12.10 -3.07 1.19
CA GLY A 23 -13.12 -3.54 2.12
C GLY A 23 -12.56 -4.18 3.39
N ILE A 24 -11.24 -4.14 3.61
CA ILE A 24 -10.62 -4.76 4.78
C ILE A 24 -10.59 -3.77 5.94
N ASP A 25 -11.12 -4.20 7.09
CA ASP A 25 -10.95 -3.48 8.35
C ASP A 25 -9.61 -3.85 8.97
N ALA A 26 -8.68 -2.90 8.96
CA ALA A 26 -7.33 -3.11 9.49
C ALA A 26 -7.29 -3.35 11.00
N ARG A 27 -8.39 -3.05 11.72
CA ARG A 27 -8.52 -3.32 13.15
C ARG A 27 -9.14 -4.68 13.46
N ALA A 28 -9.58 -5.41 12.44
CA ALA A 28 -10.19 -6.72 12.64
C ALA A 28 -9.19 -7.74 13.21
N PRO A 29 -9.65 -8.76 13.94
CA PRO A 29 -8.77 -9.82 14.44
C PRO A 29 -7.98 -10.47 13.31
N GLY A 30 -6.70 -10.70 13.55
CA GLY A 30 -5.79 -11.27 12.54
C GLY A 30 -5.18 -10.25 11.59
N CYS A 31 -5.61 -8.99 11.65
CA CYS A 31 -5.01 -7.89 10.89
C CYS A 31 -4.00 -7.13 11.76
N ALA A 32 -2.90 -6.68 11.15
CA ALA A 32 -1.92 -5.83 11.80
C ALA A 32 -1.38 -4.79 10.80
N LEU A 33 -1.55 -3.53 11.14
CA LEU A 33 -0.99 -2.43 10.39
C LEU A 33 0.37 -2.08 10.98
N ILE A 34 1.40 -2.08 10.15
CA ILE A 34 2.78 -1.84 10.56
C ILE A 34 3.30 -0.62 9.83
N ASP A 35 3.71 0.40 10.59
CA ASP A 35 4.41 1.55 10.05
C ASP A 35 5.86 1.13 9.77
N TRP A 36 6.27 1.21 8.52
CA TRP A 36 7.64 0.84 8.14
C TRP A 36 8.66 1.93 8.41
N ALA A 37 8.22 3.08 8.92
CA ALA A 37 9.08 4.23 9.17
C ALA A 37 9.86 4.67 7.93
N LEU A 38 9.30 4.42 6.77
CA LEU A 38 9.82 4.87 5.48
C LEU A 38 9.00 6.03 4.98
N GLU A 39 9.69 7.05 4.51
CA GLU A 39 9.08 8.23 3.94
C GLU A 39 9.72 8.52 2.59
N ASN A 40 8.90 8.64 1.57
CA ASN A 40 9.32 9.06 0.24
C ASN A 40 8.87 10.50 0.01
N VAL A 41 9.78 11.32 -0.48
CA VAL A 41 9.49 12.70 -0.85
C VAL A 41 9.79 12.85 -2.33
N TYR A 42 8.83 13.35 -3.08
CA TYR A 42 9.02 13.56 -4.51
C TYR A 42 8.37 14.85 -4.99
N ASP A 43 8.88 15.38 -6.08
CA ASP A 43 8.31 16.56 -6.71
C ASP A 43 7.00 16.20 -7.41
N ILE A 44 6.00 17.07 -7.21
CA ILE A 44 4.71 16.90 -7.87
C ILE A 44 4.87 17.33 -9.33
N TRP A 45 4.36 16.51 -10.25
CA TRP A 45 4.35 16.83 -11.67
C TRP A 45 3.61 18.14 -11.90
N PRO A 46 4.15 19.07 -12.71
CA PRO A 46 3.55 20.40 -12.90
C PRO A 46 2.08 20.39 -13.29
N GLN A 47 1.66 19.41 -14.10
CA GLN A 47 0.27 19.29 -14.54
C GLN A 47 -0.70 18.93 -13.41
N TRP A 48 -0.21 18.49 -12.25
CA TRP A 48 -1.03 18.09 -11.11
C TRP A 48 -0.95 19.06 -9.93
N LEU A 49 -0.12 20.09 -10.02
CA LEU A 49 0.04 21.09 -8.96
C LEU A 49 -1.29 21.75 -8.56
N HIS A 50 -2.21 21.90 -9.49
CA HIS A 50 -3.52 22.49 -9.24
C HIS A 50 -4.39 21.72 -8.23
N ARG A 51 -4.07 20.44 -7.99
CA ARG A 51 -4.77 19.58 -7.02
C ARG A 51 -4.33 19.83 -5.58
N TYR A 52 -3.30 20.64 -5.39
CA TYR A 52 -2.68 20.90 -4.09
C TYR A 52 -2.85 22.38 -3.70
N ALA A 53 -2.67 22.65 -2.41
CA ALA A 53 -2.70 24.03 -1.93
C ALA A 53 -1.59 24.87 -2.58
N PRO A 54 -1.80 26.19 -2.78
CA PRO A 54 -0.77 27.06 -3.35
C PRO A 54 0.55 26.95 -2.59
N GLY A 55 1.66 26.88 -3.33
CA GLY A 55 2.99 26.75 -2.76
C GLY A 55 3.45 25.33 -2.47
N ILE A 56 2.57 24.34 -2.58
CA ILE A 56 2.93 22.93 -2.41
C ILE A 56 3.51 22.42 -3.73
N THR A 57 4.78 22.01 -3.70
CA THR A 57 5.51 21.47 -4.85
C THR A 57 6.01 20.04 -4.65
N ARG A 58 5.99 19.54 -3.40
CA ARG A 58 6.46 18.21 -3.04
C ARG A 58 5.39 17.46 -2.29
N ASN A 59 5.37 16.14 -2.51
CA ASN A 59 4.50 15.23 -1.78
C ASN A 59 5.33 14.29 -0.91
N ARG A 60 4.78 13.94 0.24
CA ARG A 60 5.37 12.96 1.16
C ARG A 60 4.49 11.73 1.22
N GLU A 61 5.13 10.58 1.15
CA GLU A 61 4.45 9.29 1.28
C GLU A 61 5.09 8.51 2.42
N ARG A 62 4.28 8.09 3.37
CA ARG A 62 4.69 7.12 4.40
C ARG A 62 4.23 5.74 3.98
N VAL A 63 5.06 4.75 4.23
CA VAL A 63 4.80 3.36 3.84
C VAL A 63 4.34 2.57 5.05
N PHE A 64 3.21 1.89 4.90
CA PHE A 64 2.66 0.96 5.89
C PHE A 64 2.50 -0.42 5.27
N GLY A 65 2.74 -1.46 6.05
CA GLY A 65 2.40 -2.81 5.68
C GLY A 65 1.16 -3.26 6.44
N LEU A 66 0.21 -3.85 5.77
CA LEU A 66 -0.95 -4.46 6.39
C LEU A 66 -0.84 -5.97 6.27
N CYS A 67 -0.73 -6.64 7.42
CA CYS A 67 -0.82 -8.09 7.50
C CYS A 67 -2.27 -8.48 7.66
N VAL A 68 -2.73 -9.39 6.83
CA VAL A 68 -4.12 -9.88 6.87
C VAL A 68 -4.14 -11.41 6.85
N PRO A 69 -5.22 -12.04 7.36
CA PRO A 69 -5.42 -13.47 7.20
C PRO A 69 -5.47 -13.85 5.71
N ALA A 70 -4.93 -15.00 5.36
CA ALA A 70 -4.90 -15.45 3.97
C ALA A 70 -6.30 -15.56 3.33
N ALA A 71 -7.32 -15.84 4.14
CA ALA A 71 -8.70 -15.98 3.67
C ALA A 71 -9.49 -14.65 3.70
N ALA A 72 -8.85 -13.52 4.02
CA ALA A 72 -9.55 -12.24 4.08
C ALA A 72 -10.12 -11.87 2.69
N PRO A 73 -11.44 -11.60 2.60
CA PRO A 73 -12.03 -11.19 1.34
C PRO A 73 -11.58 -9.79 0.95
N VAL A 74 -11.39 -9.57 -0.35
CA VAL A 74 -11.07 -8.25 -0.90
C VAL A 74 -12.25 -7.78 -1.75
N VAL A 75 -12.80 -6.62 -1.41
CA VAL A 75 -13.86 -5.98 -2.17
C VAL A 75 -13.31 -4.67 -2.71
N LEU A 76 -13.06 -4.61 -4.00
CA LEU A 76 -12.48 -3.44 -4.64
C LEU A 76 -13.49 -2.31 -4.79
N SER A 77 -13.01 -1.07 -4.67
CA SER A 77 -13.76 0.10 -5.05
C SER A 77 -13.86 0.15 -6.59
N PRO A 78 -15.05 0.09 -7.19
CA PRO A 78 -15.19 0.04 -8.65
C PRO A 78 -14.67 1.29 -9.36
N ARG A 79 -14.58 2.41 -8.65
CA ARG A 79 -14.09 3.67 -9.21
C ARG A 79 -12.57 3.74 -9.30
N GLU A 80 -11.89 2.96 -8.49
CA GLU A 80 -10.43 3.07 -8.34
C GLU A 80 -9.70 1.87 -8.92
N HIS A 81 -10.27 0.68 -8.83
CA HIS A 81 -9.60 -0.56 -9.20
C HIS A 81 -10.53 -1.53 -9.93
N ASP A 82 -10.01 -2.18 -10.95
CA ASP A 82 -10.71 -3.20 -11.72
C ASP A 82 -10.41 -4.61 -11.22
N ALA A 83 -9.20 -4.83 -10.72
CA ALA A 83 -8.75 -6.16 -10.31
C ALA A 83 -7.67 -6.08 -9.24
N PHE A 84 -7.47 -7.20 -8.56
CA PHE A 84 -6.37 -7.37 -7.63
C PHE A 84 -5.77 -8.77 -7.79
N GLU A 85 -4.52 -8.91 -7.36
CA GLU A 85 -3.83 -10.20 -7.30
C GLU A 85 -3.02 -10.30 -6.02
N TRP A 86 -2.89 -11.53 -5.51
CA TRP A 86 -1.93 -11.86 -4.46
C TRP A 86 -0.72 -12.52 -5.09
N LEU A 87 0.44 -11.88 -4.98
CA LEU A 87 1.68 -12.32 -5.60
C LEU A 87 2.78 -12.42 -4.54
N SER A 88 3.83 -13.18 -4.85
CA SER A 88 5.06 -13.09 -4.08
C SER A 88 5.59 -11.66 -4.13
N TRP A 89 6.37 -11.26 -3.12
CA TRP A 89 6.87 -9.89 -3.06
C TRP A 89 7.71 -9.49 -4.28
N ARG A 90 8.45 -10.43 -4.86
CA ARG A 90 9.23 -10.17 -6.08
C ARG A 90 8.35 -9.91 -7.29
N ARG A 91 7.36 -10.76 -7.48
CA ARG A 91 6.42 -10.59 -8.61
C ARG A 91 5.55 -9.36 -8.44
N ALA A 92 5.15 -9.06 -7.20
CA ALA A 92 4.43 -7.84 -6.90
C ALA A 92 5.24 -6.60 -7.27
N ALA A 93 6.53 -6.58 -6.95
CA ALA A 93 7.41 -5.47 -7.34
C ALA A 93 7.49 -5.30 -8.86
N GLU A 94 7.57 -6.38 -9.61
CA GLU A 94 7.59 -6.34 -11.08
C GLU A 94 6.29 -5.79 -11.68
N ARG A 95 5.17 -5.98 -11.00
CA ARG A 95 3.85 -5.54 -11.46
C ARG A 95 3.50 -4.12 -11.02
N CYS A 96 4.28 -3.51 -10.13
CA CYS A 96 4.01 -2.15 -9.67
C CYS A 96 4.29 -1.11 -10.75
N PHE A 97 3.37 -0.18 -10.90
CA PHE A 97 3.53 0.93 -11.84
C PHE A 97 4.54 1.96 -11.34
N SER A 98 4.51 2.30 -10.05
CA SER A 98 5.41 3.30 -9.49
C SER A 98 6.66 2.67 -8.89
N ALA A 99 7.79 3.36 -9.03
CA ALA A 99 9.06 2.93 -8.46
C ALA A 99 9.01 2.83 -6.93
N SER A 100 8.31 3.75 -6.27
CA SER A 100 8.17 3.72 -4.80
C SER A 100 7.39 2.51 -4.31
N ASN A 101 6.35 2.11 -5.02
CA ASN A 101 5.59 0.91 -4.70
C ASN A 101 6.42 -0.36 -4.93
N ALA A 102 7.16 -0.41 -6.03
CA ALA A 102 8.05 -1.53 -6.32
C ALA A 102 9.13 -1.67 -5.24
N GLU A 103 9.74 -0.57 -4.81
CA GLU A 103 10.73 -0.56 -3.74
C GLU A 103 10.13 -1.09 -2.43
N ALA A 104 8.94 -0.65 -2.08
CA ALA A 104 8.27 -1.13 -0.87
C ALA A 104 8.04 -2.65 -0.92
N CYS A 105 7.63 -3.19 -2.05
CA CYS A 105 7.49 -4.63 -2.23
C CYS A 105 8.83 -5.37 -2.04
N LEU A 106 9.92 -4.82 -2.58
CA LEU A 106 11.26 -5.41 -2.42
C LEU A 106 11.76 -5.34 -0.99
N LEU A 107 11.32 -4.38 -0.21
CA LEU A 107 11.68 -4.23 1.19
C LEU A 107 10.84 -5.10 2.13
N LEU A 108 9.75 -5.67 1.64
CA LEU A 108 8.83 -6.47 2.47
C LEU A 108 9.52 -7.52 3.34
N PRO A 109 10.51 -8.30 2.86
CA PRO A 109 11.17 -9.28 3.70
C PRO A 109 11.88 -8.73 4.94
N ARG A 110 12.20 -7.46 4.96
CA ARG A 110 12.82 -6.81 6.14
C ARG A 110 11.81 -6.55 7.26
N PHE A 111 10.54 -6.48 6.92
CA PHE A 111 9.47 -6.13 7.86
C PHE A 111 8.62 -7.33 8.26
N VAL A 112 8.96 -8.51 7.76
CA VAL A 112 8.31 -9.77 8.12
C VAL A 112 9.35 -10.77 8.57
N GLU A 113 8.97 -11.67 9.47
CA GLU A 113 9.85 -12.72 9.94
C GLU A 113 10.16 -13.71 8.83
N ALA A 114 11.39 -14.22 8.82
CA ALA A 114 11.79 -15.27 7.89
C ALA A 114 10.88 -16.48 8.02
N GLY A 115 10.45 -17.03 6.89
CA GLY A 115 9.57 -18.19 6.84
C GLY A 115 8.09 -17.88 6.86
N VAL A 116 7.71 -16.63 7.05
CA VAL A 116 6.33 -16.20 6.87
C VAL A 116 6.08 -16.00 5.39
N GLY A 117 5.10 -16.69 4.82
CA GLY A 117 4.71 -16.50 3.43
C GLY A 117 4.28 -15.05 3.21
N ALA A 118 5.05 -14.33 2.42
CA ALA A 118 4.77 -12.95 2.12
C ALA A 118 4.11 -12.85 0.75
N GLY A 119 2.86 -12.45 0.74
CA GLY A 119 2.17 -12.04 -0.47
C GLY A 119 2.02 -10.52 -0.46
N ALA A 120 2.11 -9.90 -1.60
CA ALA A 120 1.87 -8.48 -1.74
C ALA A 120 0.67 -8.24 -2.64
N LYS A 121 -0.17 -7.29 -2.26
CA LYS A 121 -1.27 -6.86 -3.09
C LYS A 121 -0.77 -5.86 -4.12
N VAL A 122 -1.07 -6.11 -5.37
CA VAL A 122 -0.78 -5.20 -6.47
C VAL A 122 -2.08 -4.60 -6.97
N ARG A 123 -2.09 -3.29 -7.13
CA ARG A 123 -3.18 -2.58 -7.78
C ARG A 123 -3.02 -2.70 -9.27
N THR A 124 -4.04 -3.20 -9.94
CA THR A 124 -4.10 -3.23 -11.39
C THR A 124 -5.27 -2.36 -11.85
N ARG A 125 -5.02 -1.65 -12.87
CA ARG A 125 -6.04 -0.89 -13.57
C ARG A 125 -6.11 -1.33 -14.99
#